data_86f59fe908fb1a903410581b176bff16
#
_entry.id   86f59fe908fb1a903410581b176bff16
#
_cell.length_a   1.000
_cell.length_b   1.000
_cell.length_c   1.000
_cell.angle_alpha   90.00
_cell.angle_beta   90.00
_cell.angle_gamma   90.00
#
_symmetry.space_group_name_H-M   'P 1'
#
loop_
_entity.id
_entity.type
_entity.pdbx_description
1 polymer ?
#
loop_
_entity_poly.entity_id
_entity_poly.type
_entity_poly.pdbx_seq_one_letter_code
_entity_poly.pdbx_strand_id
1 'polypeptide(L)'
;MKKLLKESGLRNIKALADRYKKAKIYFHQDLDGVTTALAMKKYLEDNGIQVVDTEVIQYGDKEFAVKKIDAEGDTMPVLVDFAHGKPMFVIHTDHHDRQAGAEDTKSKSFRGARSNVETISQVVSPKDIFPSSDIKLISTVDSADFAKYGLKPEHVMNYVYKLDKSKETPQNKFALGLVTNKLLLAYKNKPGFLENLVMNSEPTLLNIYQNIRQIAEKNRWASPEEMSKHQKDYIQSQKLSPNVKFEDGIIIQYGGGNMRKPGSYDRYTPFQNYPDADFLVIAWPLGLVQASCNPFKEDRGLKGVNLGD
;
A
#
# COMPACT_ATOMS: atom_id res chain seq x y z
N MET A 1 28.01 -17.68 -3.91
CA MET A 1 27.56 -16.92 -5.06
C MET A 1 26.08 -16.47 -4.99
N LYS A 2 25.17 -17.17 -4.30
CA LYS A 2 23.73 -16.78 -4.16
C LYS A 2 23.45 -15.60 -3.21
N LYS A 3 24.39 -15.23 -2.33
CA LYS A 3 24.18 -14.19 -1.28
C LYS A 3 24.36 -12.75 -1.76
N LEU A 4 25.00 -12.55 -2.91
CA LEU A 4 25.34 -11.22 -3.47
C LEU A 4 24.27 -10.65 -4.41
N LEU A 5 23.25 -11.42 -4.80
CA LEU A 5 22.32 -11.05 -5.85
C LEU A 5 21.11 -10.18 -5.42
N LYS A 6 20.83 -10.05 -4.12
CA LYS A 6 19.59 -9.41 -3.66
C LYS A 6 19.65 -7.89 -3.63
N GLU A 7 20.75 -7.29 -3.15
CA GLU A 7 20.99 -5.84 -3.32
C GLU A 7 21.68 -5.52 -4.65
N SER A 8 22.39 -6.48 -5.19
CA SER A 8 23.11 -6.35 -6.44
C SER A 8 22.21 -6.42 -7.67
N GLY A 9 21.00 -6.99 -7.55
CA GLY A 9 20.08 -7.14 -8.69
C GLY A 9 19.73 -5.80 -9.33
N LEU A 10 19.21 -4.84 -8.56
CA LEU A 10 18.88 -3.52 -9.09
C LEU A 10 20.12 -2.76 -9.59
N ARG A 11 21.24 -2.85 -8.88
CA ARG A 11 22.51 -2.20 -9.27
C ARG A 11 23.17 -2.84 -10.46
N ASN A 12 22.91 -4.14 -10.72
CA ASN A 12 23.48 -4.90 -11.80
C ASN A 12 22.45 -5.23 -12.91
N ILE A 13 21.49 -4.34 -13.11
CA ILE A 13 20.36 -4.55 -14.03
C ILE A 13 20.83 -4.92 -15.45
N LYS A 14 21.96 -4.37 -15.93
CA LYS A 14 22.52 -4.70 -17.25
C LYS A 14 22.89 -6.18 -17.35
N ALA A 15 23.55 -6.74 -16.33
CA ALA A 15 23.91 -8.16 -16.32
C ALA A 15 22.66 -9.05 -16.21
N LEU A 16 21.59 -8.57 -15.55
CA LEU A 16 20.31 -9.26 -15.54
C LEU A 16 19.63 -9.20 -16.93
N ALA A 17 19.70 -8.07 -17.63
CA ALA A 17 19.15 -7.91 -18.98
C ALA A 17 19.86 -8.78 -20.03
N ASP A 18 21.13 -9.11 -19.81
CA ASP A 18 21.85 -10.08 -20.66
C ASP A 18 21.30 -11.49 -20.50
N ARG A 19 20.84 -11.85 -19.31
CA ARG A 19 20.34 -13.18 -18.96
C ARG A 19 18.84 -13.35 -19.13
N TYR A 20 18.06 -12.33 -18.76
CA TYR A 20 16.60 -12.37 -18.74
C TYR A 20 16.06 -11.32 -19.70
N LYS A 21 15.17 -11.71 -20.60
CA LYS A 21 14.51 -10.79 -21.54
C LYS A 21 13.11 -10.42 -21.09
N LYS A 22 12.56 -11.19 -20.14
CA LYS A 22 11.22 -11.03 -19.60
C LYS A 22 11.24 -11.03 -18.09
N ALA A 23 10.22 -10.43 -17.50
CA ALA A 23 9.99 -10.49 -16.06
C ALA A 23 8.51 -10.69 -15.73
N LYS A 24 8.25 -11.37 -14.62
CA LYS A 24 6.95 -11.41 -13.94
C LYS A 24 7.11 -10.77 -12.58
N ILE A 25 6.23 -9.78 -12.26
CA ILE A 25 6.26 -9.04 -10.99
C ILE A 25 5.15 -9.56 -10.07
N TYR A 26 5.54 -9.93 -8.86
CA TYR A 26 4.65 -10.26 -7.75
C TYR A 26 4.63 -9.08 -6.78
N PHE A 27 3.43 -8.63 -6.36
CA PHE A 27 3.31 -7.41 -5.57
C PHE A 27 2.15 -7.46 -4.56
N HIS A 28 2.26 -6.66 -3.49
CA HIS A 28 1.20 -6.52 -2.50
C HIS A 28 0.03 -5.66 -3.01
N GLN A 29 -1.17 -5.87 -2.46
CA GLN A 29 -2.43 -5.32 -3.00
C GLN A 29 -2.76 -3.87 -2.59
N ASP A 30 -1.89 -3.16 -1.89
CA ASP A 30 -2.10 -1.78 -1.44
C ASP A 30 -1.46 -0.73 -2.36
N LEU A 31 -1.47 0.53 -1.94
CA LEU A 31 -0.93 1.62 -2.74
C LEU A 31 0.57 1.48 -2.96
N ASP A 32 1.32 1.11 -1.91
CA ASP A 32 2.77 0.97 -2.02
C ASP A 32 3.15 -0.20 -2.93
N GLY A 33 2.50 -1.35 -2.78
CA GLY A 33 2.73 -2.51 -3.65
C GLY A 33 2.44 -2.22 -5.13
N VAL A 34 1.30 -1.58 -5.43
CA VAL A 34 0.93 -1.19 -6.81
C VAL A 34 1.91 -0.18 -7.39
N THR A 35 2.26 0.87 -6.64
CA THR A 35 3.17 1.92 -7.12
C THR A 35 4.60 1.40 -7.25
N THR A 36 5.03 0.52 -6.34
CA THR A 36 6.32 -0.15 -6.43
C THR A 36 6.40 -1.10 -7.62
N ALA A 37 5.32 -1.83 -7.92
CA ALA A 37 5.25 -2.68 -9.12
C ALA A 37 5.35 -1.86 -10.41
N LEU A 38 4.68 -0.70 -10.47
CA LEU A 38 4.79 0.23 -11.60
C LEU A 38 6.20 0.83 -11.74
N ALA A 39 6.81 1.25 -10.64
CA ALA A 39 8.18 1.73 -10.62
C ALA A 39 9.16 0.65 -11.13
N MET A 40 8.99 -0.58 -10.65
CA MET A 40 9.80 -1.72 -11.06
C MET A 40 9.59 -2.07 -12.53
N LYS A 41 8.33 -2.10 -13.00
CA LYS A 41 8.00 -2.33 -14.41
C LYS A 41 8.72 -1.33 -15.30
N LYS A 42 8.56 -0.03 -15.03
CA LYS A 42 9.23 1.02 -15.79
C LYS A 42 10.75 0.82 -15.79
N TYR A 43 11.35 0.59 -14.63
CA TYR A 43 12.80 0.41 -14.51
C TYR A 43 13.31 -0.80 -15.28
N LEU A 44 12.60 -1.92 -15.27
CA LEU A 44 12.97 -3.12 -16.02
C LEU A 44 12.86 -2.89 -17.51
N GLU A 45 11.77 -2.29 -17.97
CA GLU A 45 11.52 -2.01 -19.39
C GLU A 45 12.52 -1.00 -19.98
N ASP A 46 12.85 0.05 -19.22
CA ASP A 46 13.89 1.03 -19.60
C ASP A 46 15.30 0.39 -19.72
N ASN A 47 15.51 -0.77 -19.09
CA ASN A 47 16.74 -1.54 -19.15
C ASN A 47 16.66 -2.79 -20.06
N GLY A 48 15.63 -2.89 -20.89
CA GLY A 48 15.49 -3.93 -21.91
C GLY A 48 14.95 -5.27 -21.41
N ILE A 49 14.29 -5.29 -20.23
CA ILE A 49 13.61 -6.47 -19.70
C ILE A 49 12.10 -6.22 -19.76
N GLN A 50 11.40 -6.88 -20.67
CA GLN A 50 9.95 -6.71 -20.83
C GLN A 50 9.19 -7.33 -19.66
N VAL A 51 8.30 -6.57 -19.01
CA VAL A 51 7.36 -7.13 -18.03
C VAL A 51 6.18 -7.76 -18.78
N VAL A 52 6.05 -9.08 -18.70
CA VAL A 52 5.06 -9.85 -19.45
C VAL A 52 3.84 -10.23 -18.62
N ASP A 53 3.98 -10.24 -17.30
CA ASP A 53 2.90 -10.62 -16.39
C ASP A 53 3.08 -10.00 -15.00
N THR A 54 1.97 -9.85 -14.29
CA THR A 54 1.96 -9.39 -12.89
C THR A 54 0.98 -10.23 -12.08
N GLU A 55 1.28 -10.42 -10.78
CA GLU A 55 0.45 -11.23 -9.88
C GLU A 55 0.36 -10.56 -8.51
N VAL A 56 -0.87 -10.33 -8.06
CA VAL A 56 -1.14 -9.83 -6.71
C VAL A 56 -0.97 -10.95 -5.69
N ILE A 57 -0.31 -10.64 -4.59
CA ILE A 57 -0.10 -11.58 -3.48
C ILE A 57 -0.56 -10.98 -2.16
N GLN A 58 -0.93 -11.85 -1.21
CA GLN A 58 -1.47 -11.47 0.08
C GLN A 58 -0.80 -12.24 1.22
N TYR A 59 -0.68 -11.58 2.37
CA TYR A 59 -0.32 -12.24 3.60
C TYR A 59 -1.39 -13.29 3.96
N GLY A 60 -0.93 -14.51 4.25
CA GLY A 60 -1.82 -15.64 4.55
C GLY A 60 -2.34 -16.41 3.31
N ASP A 61 -1.92 -16.02 2.12
CA ASP A 61 -2.19 -16.80 0.90
C ASP A 61 -1.40 -18.12 0.94
N LYS A 62 -2.15 -19.21 1.20
CA LYS A 62 -1.59 -20.56 1.30
C LYS A 62 -1.07 -21.07 -0.05
N GLU A 63 -1.70 -20.67 -1.14
CA GLU A 63 -1.29 -21.07 -2.49
C GLU A 63 0.05 -20.43 -2.82
N PHE A 64 0.21 -19.14 -2.53
CA PHE A 64 1.49 -18.45 -2.72
C PHE A 64 2.59 -19.01 -1.83
N ALA A 65 2.29 -19.36 -0.58
CA ALA A 65 3.27 -19.90 0.36
C ALA A 65 3.89 -21.24 -0.10
N VAL A 66 3.16 -22.04 -0.87
CA VAL A 66 3.60 -23.34 -1.40
C VAL A 66 3.96 -23.32 -2.87
N LYS A 67 3.65 -22.22 -3.58
CA LYS A 67 3.93 -22.06 -5.00
C LYS A 67 5.43 -22.15 -5.26
N LYS A 68 5.80 -23.02 -6.19
CA LYS A 68 7.16 -23.03 -6.72
C LYS A 68 7.27 -21.90 -7.74
N ILE A 69 8.10 -20.93 -7.43
CA ILE A 69 8.40 -19.82 -8.33
C ILE A 69 9.84 -20.03 -8.79
N ASP A 70 9.97 -20.50 -10.00
CA ASP A 70 11.26 -20.68 -10.65
C ASP A 70 11.37 -19.72 -11.83
N ALA A 71 12.59 -19.33 -12.17
CA ALA A 71 12.82 -18.61 -13.42
C ALA A 71 12.52 -19.56 -14.58
N GLU A 72 11.49 -19.26 -15.35
CA GLU A 72 11.11 -20.05 -16.51
C GLU A 72 11.81 -19.51 -17.75
N GLY A 73 12.83 -20.25 -18.23
CA GLY A 73 13.58 -19.85 -19.41
C GLY A 73 14.26 -18.49 -19.24
N ASP A 74 13.84 -17.50 -20.02
CA ASP A 74 14.33 -16.11 -20.00
C ASP A 74 13.48 -15.16 -19.12
N THR A 75 12.50 -15.70 -18.37
CA THR A 75 11.59 -14.91 -17.52
C THR A 75 12.09 -14.85 -16.08
N MET A 76 12.28 -13.66 -15.58
CA MET A 76 12.79 -13.36 -14.24
C MET A 76 11.64 -13.15 -13.25
N PRO A 77 11.57 -13.87 -12.11
CA PRO A 77 10.63 -13.58 -11.04
C PRO A 77 11.13 -12.41 -10.18
N VAL A 78 10.26 -11.42 -9.99
CA VAL A 78 10.52 -10.21 -9.21
C VAL A 78 9.46 -10.08 -8.12
N LEU A 79 9.86 -9.82 -6.88
CA LEU A 79 8.96 -9.58 -5.75
C LEU A 79 9.15 -8.16 -5.22
N VAL A 80 8.05 -7.44 -5.04
CA VAL A 80 8.07 -6.09 -4.49
C VAL A 80 7.04 -5.94 -3.38
N ASP A 81 7.40 -5.18 -2.35
CA ASP A 81 6.56 -4.80 -1.22
C ASP A 81 5.89 -6.00 -0.54
N PHE A 82 6.68 -7.02 -0.27
CA PHE A 82 6.18 -8.21 0.41
C PHE A 82 7.31 -8.97 1.11
N ALA A 83 7.17 -9.19 2.42
CA ALA A 83 8.14 -9.96 3.18
C ALA A 83 8.00 -11.46 2.86
N HIS A 84 9.04 -12.06 2.30
CA HIS A 84 9.07 -13.47 1.97
C HIS A 84 10.40 -14.12 2.33
N GLY A 85 10.36 -15.20 3.12
CA GLY A 85 11.55 -15.88 3.64
C GLY A 85 12.32 -16.77 2.65
N LYS A 86 11.82 -16.97 1.42
CA LYS A 86 12.45 -17.92 0.47
C LYS A 86 13.23 -17.19 -0.63
N PRO A 87 14.47 -17.63 -0.95
CA PRO A 87 15.33 -16.99 -1.95
C PRO A 87 14.99 -17.42 -3.40
N MET A 88 13.71 -17.35 -3.78
CA MET A 88 13.26 -17.76 -5.11
C MET A 88 13.21 -16.59 -6.12
N PHE A 89 13.24 -15.37 -5.65
CA PHE A 89 13.19 -14.19 -6.51
C PHE A 89 14.57 -13.70 -6.91
N VAL A 90 14.71 -13.25 -8.15
CA VAL A 90 15.94 -12.65 -8.66
C VAL A 90 16.12 -11.23 -8.14
N ILE A 91 15.00 -10.47 -8.11
CA ILE A 91 14.92 -9.17 -7.45
C ILE A 91 13.85 -9.28 -6.37
N HIS A 92 14.18 -8.83 -5.17
CA HIS A 92 13.24 -8.74 -4.06
C HIS A 92 13.48 -7.43 -3.32
N THR A 93 12.45 -6.58 -3.26
CA THR A 93 12.48 -5.32 -2.52
C THR A 93 11.33 -5.29 -1.51
N ASP A 94 11.65 -4.85 -0.29
CA ASP A 94 10.70 -4.74 0.81
C ASP A 94 11.23 -3.72 1.83
N HIS A 95 10.35 -2.98 2.47
CA HIS A 95 10.69 -1.99 3.50
C HIS A 95 10.31 -2.43 4.92
N HIS A 96 9.55 -3.50 5.08
CA HIS A 96 9.08 -3.99 6.37
C HIS A 96 10.22 -4.54 7.23
N ASP A 97 10.32 -4.06 8.46
CA ASP A 97 11.48 -4.35 9.34
C ASP A 97 11.52 -5.78 9.89
N ARG A 98 10.38 -6.45 10.04
CA ARG A 98 10.33 -7.80 10.61
C ARG A 98 9.06 -8.55 10.26
N GLN A 99 9.20 -9.60 9.49
CA GLN A 99 8.37 -10.80 9.69
C GLN A 99 9.28 -11.98 10.05
N ALA A 100 8.86 -12.79 11.03
CA ALA A 100 9.62 -13.92 11.53
C ALA A 100 10.06 -14.85 10.39
N GLY A 101 11.38 -15.12 10.30
CA GLY A 101 11.99 -15.99 9.29
C GLY A 101 12.72 -15.28 8.14
N ALA A 102 12.70 -13.95 8.08
CA ALA A 102 13.34 -13.19 7.00
C ALA A 102 14.75 -12.68 7.32
N GLU A 103 15.45 -13.27 8.30
CA GLU A 103 16.78 -12.78 8.76
C GLU A 103 17.83 -12.68 7.67
N ASP A 104 17.75 -13.52 6.62
CA ASP A 104 18.73 -13.57 5.53
C ASP A 104 18.45 -12.62 4.35
N THR A 105 17.32 -11.90 4.35
CA THR A 105 16.91 -11.09 3.19
C THR A 105 16.99 -9.60 3.43
N LYS A 106 17.34 -9.17 4.65
CA LYS A 106 17.40 -7.76 5.03
C LYS A 106 18.69 -7.14 4.56
N SER A 107 18.58 -6.35 3.51
CA SER A 107 19.60 -5.37 3.21
C SER A 107 19.62 -4.31 4.31
N LYS A 108 20.77 -4.17 4.98
CA LYS A 108 20.99 -3.10 5.96
C LYS A 108 20.90 -1.70 5.32
N SER A 109 20.96 -1.60 4.00
CA SER A 109 20.98 -0.36 3.24
C SER A 109 19.60 0.30 3.10
N PHE A 110 18.49 -0.42 3.31
CA PHE A 110 17.14 0.10 3.14
C PHE A 110 16.38 0.36 4.44
N ARG A 111 17.07 0.29 5.58
CA ARG A 111 16.46 0.57 6.88
C ARG A 111 16.01 2.02 6.96
N GLY A 112 14.75 2.22 7.35
CA GLY A 112 14.14 3.54 7.57
C GLY A 112 13.40 4.13 6.37
N ALA A 113 13.26 3.42 5.26
CA ALA A 113 12.31 3.79 4.23
C ALA A 113 10.87 3.62 4.76
N ARG A 114 10.00 4.57 4.42
CA ARG A 114 8.59 4.61 4.87
C ARG A 114 7.65 3.92 3.89
N SER A 115 8.18 3.46 2.76
CA SER A 115 7.49 2.70 1.72
C SER A 115 8.50 1.98 0.85
N ASN A 116 8.06 0.97 0.12
CA ASN A 116 8.95 0.23 -0.75
C ASN A 116 9.32 1.01 -2.02
N VAL A 117 8.44 1.88 -2.53
CA VAL A 117 8.81 2.80 -3.63
C VAL A 117 9.91 3.77 -3.21
N GLU A 118 9.93 4.22 -1.94
CA GLU A 118 11.04 5.00 -1.38
C GLU A 118 12.32 4.17 -1.32
N THR A 119 12.23 2.90 -0.93
CA THR A 119 13.35 1.94 -0.94
C THR A 119 13.99 1.83 -2.32
N ILE A 120 13.18 1.63 -3.38
CA ILE A 120 13.69 1.57 -4.75
C ILE A 120 14.33 2.91 -5.16
N SER A 121 13.75 4.03 -4.76
CA SER A 121 14.26 5.37 -5.09
C SER A 121 15.64 5.68 -4.50
N GLN A 122 16.10 4.94 -3.50
CA GLN A 122 17.46 5.04 -2.95
C GLN A 122 18.51 4.35 -3.83
N VAL A 123 18.08 3.46 -4.73
CA VAL A 123 18.98 2.71 -5.63
C VAL A 123 18.85 3.18 -7.07
N VAL A 124 17.63 3.49 -7.49
CA VAL A 124 17.29 3.96 -8.83
C VAL A 124 16.91 5.43 -8.73
N SER A 125 17.39 6.26 -9.66
CA SER A 125 17.03 7.68 -9.65
C SER A 125 15.51 7.87 -9.65
N PRO A 126 14.92 8.66 -8.74
CA PRO A 126 13.48 8.88 -8.69
C PRO A 126 12.89 9.31 -10.04
N LYS A 127 13.58 10.16 -10.81
CA LYS A 127 13.14 10.59 -12.15
C LYS A 127 12.95 9.46 -13.15
N ASP A 128 13.61 8.33 -12.92
CA ASP A 128 13.56 7.15 -13.80
C ASP A 128 12.43 6.17 -13.41
N ILE A 129 11.75 6.42 -12.28
CA ILE A 129 10.68 5.55 -11.77
C ILE A 129 9.36 6.29 -11.49
N PHE A 130 9.39 7.29 -10.61
CA PHE A 130 8.21 8.05 -10.18
C PHE A 130 8.61 9.50 -9.88
N PRO A 131 7.74 10.52 -10.06
CA PRO A 131 8.01 11.87 -9.57
C PRO A 131 8.31 11.87 -8.07
N SER A 132 9.35 12.59 -7.63
CA SER A 132 9.74 12.63 -6.20
C SER A 132 8.62 13.14 -5.30
N SER A 133 7.75 14.01 -5.80
CA SER A 133 6.54 14.47 -5.10
C SER A 133 5.58 13.30 -4.82
N ASP A 134 5.38 12.43 -5.80
CA ASP A 134 4.46 11.29 -5.69
C ASP A 134 5.02 10.23 -4.73
N ILE A 135 6.34 9.95 -4.81
CA ILE A 135 7.02 9.05 -3.85
C ILE A 135 6.78 9.54 -2.42
N LYS A 136 6.92 10.84 -2.17
CA LYS A 136 6.65 11.42 -0.85
C LYS A 136 5.19 11.23 -0.41
N LEU A 137 4.23 11.39 -1.32
CA LEU A 137 2.81 11.18 -1.02
C LEU A 137 2.52 9.70 -0.71
N ILE A 138 3.05 8.78 -1.51
CA ILE A 138 2.91 7.33 -1.32
C ILE A 138 3.47 6.95 0.06
N SER A 139 4.71 7.33 0.36
CA SER A 139 5.37 7.03 1.63
C SER A 139 4.62 7.58 2.84
N THR A 140 3.96 8.75 2.70
CA THR A 140 3.16 9.33 3.79
C THR A 140 1.86 8.58 4.01
N VAL A 141 1.23 8.12 2.93
CA VAL A 141 -0.01 7.32 3.01
C VAL A 141 0.29 5.96 3.63
N ASP A 142 1.38 5.34 3.23
CA ASP A 142 1.80 4.02 3.69
C ASP A 142 2.20 4.04 5.18
N SER A 143 3.08 4.95 5.57
CA SER A 143 3.50 5.13 6.97
C SER A 143 2.43 5.78 7.87
N ALA A 144 1.28 6.21 7.30
CA ALA A 144 0.23 6.95 7.99
C ALA A 144 0.73 8.21 8.75
N ASP A 145 1.76 8.89 8.24
CA ASP A 145 2.34 10.10 8.85
C ASP A 145 1.47 11.36 8.62
N PHE A 146 0.17 11.26 8.86
CA PHE A 146 -0.82 12.26 8.48
C PHE A 146 -0.69 13.57 9.29
N ALA A 147 -0.36 13.47 10.57
CA ALA A 147 -0.21 14.62 11.45
C ALA A 147 0.84 15.62 10.95
N LYS A 148 1.98 15.16 10.45
CA LYS A 148 3.06 16.00 9.92
C LYS A 148 2.62 16.94 8.79
N TYR A 149 1.50 16.64 8.15
CA TYR A 149 0.97 17.41 7.03
C TYR A 149 -0.34 18.12 7.37
N GLY A 150 -0.70 18.17 8.67
CA GLY A 150 -1.93 18.79 9.14
C GLY A 150 -3.19 18.12 8.62
N LEU A 151 -3.10 16.81 8.28
CA LEU A 151 -4.25 16.05 7.83
C LEU A 151 -5.11 15.66 9.02
N LYS A 152 -6.42 15.73 8.81
CA LYS A 152 -7.45 15.36 9.77
C LYS A 152 -8.22 14.15 9.27
N PRO A 153 -8.94 13.42 10.16
CA PRO A 153 -9.72 12.26 9.78
C PRO A 153 -10.63 12.49 8.57
N GLU A 154 -11.30 13.63 8.47
CA GLU A 154 -12.20 13.97 7.37
C GLU A 154 -11.50 14.04 6.00
N HIS A 155 -10.21 14.37 5.95
CA HIS A 155 -9.43 14.38 4.70
C HIS A 155 -9.22 12.97 4.16
N VAL A 156 -9.02 11.99 5.06
CA VAL A 156 -8.76 10.60 4.70
C VAL A 156 -10.03 9.88 4.24
N MET A 157 -11.20 10.41 4.57
CA MET A 157 -12.50 9.76 4.33
C MET A 157 -13.13 10.13 3.00
N ASN A 158 -12.50 10.98 2.23
CA ASN A 158 -13.02 11.39 0.94
C ASN A 158 -12.50 10.46 -0.18
N TYR A 159 -13.40 9.96 -1.01
CA TYR A 159 -13.09 9.15 -2.20
C TYR A 159 -12.99 9.98 -3.48
N VAL A 160 -13.14 11.30 -3.38
CA VAL A 160 -13.17 12.19 -4.54
C VAL A 160 -11.98 13.13 -4.51
N TYR A 161 -11.12 13.01 -5.50
CA TYR A 161 -10.08 14.00 -5.75
C TYR A 161 -10.58 15.07 -6.70
N LYS A 162 -10.62 16.31 -6.21
CA LYS A 162 -10.96 17.48 -7.02
C LYS A 162 -9.67 18.14 -7.51
N LEU A 163 -9.47 18.13 -8.82
CA LEU A 163 -8.42 18.89 -9.50
C LEU A 163 -8.77 20.38 -9.43
N ASP A 164 -8.52 21.02 -8.32
CA ASP A 164 -8.55 22.47 -8.23
C ASP A 164 -7.12 23.01 -8.37
N LYS A 165 -6.72 23.29 -9.61
CA LYS A 165 -5.39 23.81 -9.92
C LYS A 165 -5.11 25.17 -9.28
N SER A 166 -6.14 25.90 -8.85
CA SER A 166 -6.00 27.22 -8.22
C SER A 166 -5.62 27.13 -6.73
N LYS A 167 -5.70 25.92 -6.14
CA LYS A 167 -5.47 25.68 -4.70
C LYS A 167 -4.52 24.52 -4.49
N GLU A 168 -3.34 24.56 -5.09
CA GLU A 168 -2.29 23.57 -4.81
C GLU A 168 -1.70 23.77 -3.40
N THR A 169 -2.49 23.42 -2.39
CA THR A 169 -1.99 23.28 -1.02
C THR A 169 -1.36 21.90 -0.83
N PRO A 170 -0.43 21.72 0.12
CA PRO A 170 0.06 20.39 0.47
C PRO A 170 -1.06 19.40 0.75
N GLN A 171 -2.14 19.84 1.41
CA GLN A 171 -3.32 19.00 1.72
C GLN A 171 -4.01 18.50 0.43
N ASN A 172 -4.15 19.35 -0.60
CA ASN A 172 -4.76 18.94 -1.88
C ASN A 172 -3.91 17.90 -2.62
N LYS A 173 -2.58 18.03 -2.55
CA LYS A 173 -1.67 17.02 -3.12
C LYS A 173 -1.79 15.69 -2.38
N PHE A 174 -1.80 15.73 -1.05
CA PHE A 174 -2.03 14.54 -0.23
C PHE A 174 -3.36 13.86 -0.52
N ALA A 175 -4.41 14.63 -0.80
CA ALA A 175 -5.72 14.09 -1.15
C ALA A 175 -5.63 13.11 -2.32
N LEU A 176 -4.76 13.34 -3.31
CA LEU A 176 -4.60 12.41 -4.44
C LEU A 176 -4.10 11.04 -3.98
N GLY A 177 -3.06 10.98 -3.14
CA GLY A 177 -2.54 9.71 -2.61
C GLY A 177 -3.59 8.97 -1.78
N LEU A 178 -4.26 9.68 -0.86
CA LEU A 178 -5.30 9.11 -0.01
C LEU A 178 -6.49 8.56 -0.79
N VAL A 179 -6.99 9.34 -1.76
CA VAL A 179 -8.13 8.92 -2.60
C VAL A 179 -7.74 7.72 -3.47
N THR A 180 -6.54 7.74 -4.05
CA THR A 180 -6.05 6.62 -4.85
C THR A 180 -5.97 5.35 -4.01
N ASN A 181 -5.39 5.43 -2.79
CA ASN A 181 -5.34 4.28 -1.87
C ASN A 181 -6.74 3.77 -1.51
N LYS A 182 -7.69 4.66 -1.20
CA LYS A 182 -9.07 4.27 -0.89
C LYS A 182 -9.75 3.54 -2.04
N LEU A 183 -9.57 4.01 -3.26
CA LEU A 183 -10.15 3.37 -4.44
C LEU A 183 -9.49 2.01 -4.74
N LEU A 184 -8.17 1.90 -4.59
CA LEU A 184 -7.48 0.62 -4.68
C LEU A 184 -8.05 -0.39 -3.68
N LEU A 185 -8.15 -0.03 -2.41
CA LEU A 185 -8.70 -0.90 -1.36
C LEU A 185 -10.18 -1.27 -1.60
N ALA A 186 -10.97 -0.37 -2.20
CA ALA A 186 -12.36 -0.62 -2.51
C ALA A 186 -12.53 -1.64 -3.65
N TYR A 187 -11.64 -1.63 -4.63
CA TYR A 187 -11.74 -2.48 -5.82
C TYR A 187 -10.76 -3.67 -5.82
N LYS A 188 -9.85 -3.79 -4.85
CA LYS A 188 -8.79 -4.80 -4.82
C LYS A 188 -9.25 -6.25 -4.99
N ASN A 189 -10.49 -6.56 -4.57
CA ASN A 189 -11.07 -7.89 -4.71
C ASN A 189 -11.78 -8.13 -6.06
N LYS A 190 -11.68 -7.18 -6.99
CA LYS A 190 -12.21 -7.35 -8.35
C LYS A 190 -11.18 -8.13 -9.17
N PRO A 191 -11.52 -9.28 -9.75
CA PRO A 191 -10.55 -10.13 -10.45
C PRO A 191 -9.78 -9.38 -11.54
N GLY A 192 -8.46 -9.51 -11.55
CA GLY A 192 -7.58 -8.91 -12.55
C GLY A 192 -7.47 -7.37 -12.51
N PHE A 193 -8.09 -6.72 -11.52
CA PHE A 193 -8.10 -5.24 -11.46
C PHE A 193 -6.72 -4.67 -11.22
N LEU A 194 -6.01 -5.16 -10.20
CA LEU A 194 -4.71 -4.60 -9.80
C LEU A 194 -3.63 -4.94 -10.83
N GLU A 195 -3.66 -6.15 -11.38
CA GLU A 195 -2.78 -6.58 -12.46
C GLU A 195 -2.98 -5.72 -13.72
N ASN A 196 -4.23 -5.50 -14.12
CA ASN A 196 -4.57 -4.64 -15.24
C ASN A 196 -4.07 -3.20 -15.00
N LEU A 197 -4.23 -2.69 -13.78
CA LEU A 197 -3.79 -1.36 -13.41
C LEU A 197 -2.27 -1.21 -13.53
N VAL A 198 -1.49 -2.17 -13.01
CA VAL A 198 -0.02 -2.17 -13.12
C VAL A 198 0.43 -2.32 -14.56
N MET A 199 -0.21 -3.17 -15.35
CA MET A 199 0.19 -3.38 -16.74
C MET A 199 -0.06 -2.17 -17.64
N ASN A 200 -1.11 -1.37 -17.36
CA ASN A 200 -1.60 -0.33 -18.28
C ASN A 200 -1.49 1.10 -17.75
N SER A 201 -0.92 1.33 -16.54
CA SER A 201 -0.73 2.68 -16.01
C SER A 201 0.68 3.20 -16.22
N GLU A 202 0.78 4.52 -16.33
CA GLU A 202 2.03 5.24 -16.21
C GLU A 202 2.38 5.47 -14.72
N PRO A 203 3.66 5.55 -14.35
CA PRO A 203 4.09 5.67 -12.95
C PRO A 203 3.92 7.09 -12.41
N THR A 204 2.67 7.56 -12.34
CA THR A 204 2.27 8.78 -11.63
C THR A 204 0.96 8.56 -10.89
N LEU A 205 0.82 9.16 -9.70
CA LEU A 205 -0.41 9.02 -8.91
C LEU A 205 -1.65 9.50 -9.67
N LEU A 206 -1.51 10.57 -10.45
CA LEU A 206 -2.64 11.09 -11.23
C LEU A 206 -3.09 10.10 -12.31
N ASN A 207 -2.16 9.46 -13.01
CA ASN A 207 -2.49 8.47 -14.04
C ASN A 207 -3.14 7.23 -13.41
N ILE A 208 -2.59 6.72 -12.29
CA ILE A 208 -3.17 5.61 -11.55
C ILE A 208 -4.62 5.94 -11.14
N TYR A 209 -4.85 7.11 -10.55
CA TYR A 209 -6.19 7.55 -10.16
C TYR A 209 -7.16 7.61 -11.34
N GLN A 210 -6.73 8.19 -12.48
CA GLN A 210 -7.54 8.28 -13.69
C GLN A 210 -7.88 6.90 -14.25
N ASN A 211 -6.90 5.98 -14.31
CA ASN A 211 -7.11 4.62 -14.78
C ASN A 211 -8.06 3.83 -13.88
N ILE A 212 -7.95 3.98 -12.55
CA ILE A 212 -8.90 3.38 -11.61
C ILE A 212 -10.33 3.83 -11.94
N ARG A 213 -10.54 5.14 -12.16
CA ARG A 213 -11.87 5.68 -12.50
C ARG A 213 -12.38 5.13 -13.82
N GLN A 214 -11.55 5.08 -14.85
CA GLN A 214 -11.92 4.54 -16.17
C GLN A 214 -12.28 3.05 -16.08
N ILE A 215 -11.51 2.25 -15.35
CA ILE A 215 -11.79 0.84 -15.14
C ILE A 215 -13.11 0.67 -14.38
N ALA A 216 -13.33 1.45 -13.32
CA ALA A 216 -14.57 1.39 -12.54
C ALA A 216 -15.79 1.78 -13.38
N GLU A 217 -15.72 2.85 -14.17
CA GLU A 217 -16.78 3.29 -15.06
C GLU A 217 -17.10 2.23 -16.12
N LYS A 218 -16.09 1.72 -16.82
CA LYS A 218 -16.23 0.66 -17.83
C LYS A 218 -16.91 -0.59 -17.27
N ASN A 219 -16.63 -0.95 -16.04
CA ASN A 219 -17.18 -2.13 -15.37
C ASN A 219 -18.44 -1.84 -14.56
N ARG A 220 -18.95 -0.60 -14.57
CA ARG A 220 -20.11 -0.17 -13.80
C ARG A 220 -19.99 -0.45 -12.30
N TRP A 221 -18.80 -0.23 -11.75
CA TRP A 221 -18.59 -0.28 -10.30
C TRP A 221 -19.06 1.03 -9.67
N ALA A 222 -19.27 1.01 -8.34
CA ALA A 222 -19.66 2.21 -7.61
C ALA A 222 -18.64 3.34 -7.87
N SER A 223 -19.12 4.52 -8.21
CA SER A 223 -18.26 5.69 -8.46
C SER A 223 -17.61 6.19 -7.18
N PRO A 224 -16.49 6.97 -7.25
CA PRO A 224 -15.92 7.63 -6.08
C PRO A 224 -16.95 8.49 -5.33
N GLU A 225 -17.88 9.13 -6.03
CA GLU A 225 -18.93 9.96 -5.46
C GLU A 225 -19.94 9.14 -4.64
N GLU A 226 -20.36 7.99 -5.17
CA GLU A 226 -21.22 7.04 -4.47
C GLU A 226 -20.51 6.46 -3.25
N MET A 227 -19.23 6.07 -3.36
CA MET A 227 -18.44 5.59 -2.25
C MET A 227 -18.30 6.65 -1.16
N SER A 228 -18.08 7.92 -1.53
CA SER A 228 -18.00 9.03 -0.57
C SER A 228 -19.32 9.23 0.18
N LYS A 229 -20.46 9.06 -0.50
CA LYS A 229 -21.78 9.11 0.13
C LYS A 229 -21.96 7.95 1.12
N HIS A 230 -21.70 6.71 0.68
CA HIS A 230 -21.80 5.54 1.54
C HIS A 230 -20.87 5.65 2.79
N GLN A 231 -19.69 6.21 2.63
CA GLN A 231 -18.77 6.43 3.74
C GLN A 231 -19.34 7.44 4.75
N LYS A 232 -19.97 8.53 4.30
CA LYS A 232 -20.62 9.51 5.20
C LYS A 232 -21.79 8.86 5.95
N ASP A 233 -22.61 8.09 5.26
CA ASP A 233 -23.73 7.38 5.88
C ASP A 233 -23.24 6.37 6.93
N TYR A 234 -22.15 5.66 6.61
CA TYR A 234 -21.48 4.75 7.54
C TYR A 234 -20.96 5.46 8.80
N ILE A 235 -20.25 6.58 8.66
CA ILE A 235 -19.75 7.37 9.77
C ILE A 235 -20.90 7.81 10.69
N GLN A 236 -21.98 8.30 10.10
CA GLN A 236 -23.14 8.71 10.85
C GLN A 236 -23.77 7.55 11.65
N SER A 237 -23.83 6.36 11.04
CA SER A 237 -24.32 5.17 11.73
C SER A 237 -23.42 4.72 12.88
N GLN A 238 -22.09 4.90 12.75
CA GLN A 238 -21.13 4.50 13.78
C GLN A 238 -21.20 5.41 15.02
N LYS A 239 -21.55 6.69 14.89
CA LYS A 239 -21.75 7.59 16.04
C LYS A 239 -22.81 7.10 17.02
N LEU A 240 -23.74 6.30 16.54
CA LEU A 240 -24.86 5.76 17.31
C LEU A 240 -24.64 4.30 17.74
N SER A 241 -23.47 3.73 17.45
CA SER A 241 -23.20 2.31 17.71
C SER A 241 -22.91 2.06 19.19
N PRO A 242 -23.66 1.17 19.87
CA PRO A 242 -23.39 0.78 21.24
C PRO A 242 -22.11 -0.08 21.38
N ASN A 243 -21.53 -0.50 20.27
CA ASN A 243 -20.35 -1.36 20.23
C ASN A 243 -19.03 -0.59 20.26
N VAL A 244 -19.07 0.74 20.39
CA VAL A 244 -17.89 1.59 20.50
C VAL A 244 -17.87 2.24 21.88
N LYS A 245 -16.76 2.08 22.59
CA LYS A 245 -16.48 2.76 23.86
C LYS A 245 -15.22 3.60 23.73
N PHE A 246 -15.18 4.71 24.44
CA PHE A 246 -13.98 5.52 24.59
C PHE A 246 -13.64 5.64 26.07
N GLU A 247 -12.46 5.18 26.45
CA GLU A 247 -12.01 5.16 27.85
C GLU A 247 -10.47 5.32 27.87
N ASP A 248 -9.97 6.18 28.73
CA ASP A 248 -8.52 6.42 28.96
C ASP A 248 -7.69 6.64 27.67
N GLY A 249 -8.22 7.40 26.72
CA GLY A 249 -7.55 7.67 25.45
C GLY A 249 -7.64 6.52 24.44
N ILE A 250 -8.37 5.45 24.75
CA ILE A 250 -8.50 4.26 23.91
C ILE A 250 -9.92 4.16 23.37
N ILE A 251 -10.06 4.04 22.06
CA ILE A 251 -11.31 3.62 21.43
C ILE A 251 -11.34 2.11 21.42
N ILE A 252 -12.31 1.51 22.06
CA ILE A 252 -12.56 0.07 22.05
C ILE A 252 -13.77 -0.20 21.17
N GLN A 253 -13.60 -1.00 20.14
CA GLN A 253 -14.67 -1.38 19.23
C GLN A 253 -14.83 -2.89 19.20
N TYR A 254 -16.05 -3.35 19.42
CA TYR A 254 -16.39 -4.76 19.33
C TYR A 254 -16.93 -5.07 17.93
N GLY A 255 -16.25 -5.94 17.21
CA GLY A 255 -16.71 -6.47 15.93
C GLY A 255 -17.91 -7.40 16.14
N GLY A 256 -19.04 -7.10 15.51
CA GLY A 256 -20.26 -7.91 15.60
C GLY A 256 -21.31 -7.47 14.55
N GLY A 257 -22.27 -8.33 14.25
CA GLY A 257 -23.34 -8.03 13.29
C GLY A 257 -22.82 -7.85 11.85
N ASN A 258 -23.14 -6.72 11.23
CA ASN A 258 -22.74 -6.41 9.85
C ASN A 258 -21.24 -6.16 9.66
N MET A 259 -20.44 -6.14 10.73
CA MET A 259 -18.98 -6.01 10.69
C MET A 259 -18.25 -7.33 10.40
N ARG A 260 -18.92 -8.31 9.81
CA ARG A 260 -18.34 -9.62 9.49
C ARG A 260 -17.24 -9.61 8.43
N LYS A 261 -17.01 -8.45 7.77
CA LYS A 261 -15.98 -8.32 6.72
C LYS A 261 -14.97 -7.24 7.10
N PRO A 262 -13.74 -7.60 7.50
CA PRO A 262 -12.67 -6.64 7.79
C PRO A 262 -12.44 -5.59 6.70
N GLY A 263 -12.67 -5.93 5.44
CA GLY A 263 -12.47 -5.03 4.29
C GLY A 263 -13.48 -3.88 4.14
N SER A 264 -14.56 -3.85 4.94
CA SER A 264 -15.54 -2.75 4.93
C SER A 264 -15.26 -1.71 6.01
N TYR A 265 -14.32 -1.97 6.91
CA TYR A 265 -14.01 -1.12 8.05
C TYR A 265 -12.87 -0.15 7.73
N ASP A 266 -13.15 1.14 7.88
CA ASP A 266 -12.12 2.17 7.80
C ASP A 266 -11.55 2.43 9.20
N ARG A 267 -10.31 2.00 9.43
CA ARG A 267 -9.59 2.19 10.71
C ARG A 267 -9.41 3.65 11.13
N TYR A 268 -9.70 4.61 10.27
CA TYR A 268 -9.55 6.03 10.57
C TYR A 268 -10.85 6.70 11.03
N THR A 269 -12.01 6.13 10.67
CA THR A 269 -13.34 6.66 11.05
C THR A 269 -13.51 6.87 12.56
N PRO A 270 -13.10 5.95 13.44
CA PRO A 270 -13.25 6.15 14.87
C PRO A 270 -12.55 7.40 15.38
N PHE A 271 -11.38 7.75 14.84
CA PHE A 271 -10.65 8.97 15.24
C PHE A 271 -11.35 10.27 14.84
N GLN A 272 -12.28 10.24 13.88
CA GLN A 272 -13.12 11.39 13.60
C GLN A 272 -14.15 11.63 14.73
N ASN A 273 -14.66 10.56 15.32
CA ASN A 273 -15.63 10.63 16.40
C ASN A 273 -14.98 10.90 17.75
N TYR A 274 -13.73 10.44 17.92
CA TYR A 274 -12.94 10.56 19.14
C TYR A 274 -11.54 11.12 18.80
N PRO A 275 -11.43 12.43 18.48
CA PRO A 275 -10.15 13.01 18.00
C PRO A 275 -9.05 12.99 19.06
N ASP A 276 -9.42 12.95 20.34
CA ASP A 276 -8.48 12.92 21.47
C ASP A 276 -7.93 11.52 21.77
N ALA A 277 -8.47 10.48 21.11
CA ALA A 277 -7.99 9.13 21.31
C ALA A 277 -6.54 8.97 20.81
N ASP A 278 -5.74 8.20 21.56
CA ASP A 278 -4.39 7.81 21.18
C ASP A 278 -4.38 6.50 20.40
N PHE A 279 -5.29 5.59 20.74
CA PHE A 279 -5.37 4.26 20.19
C PHE A 279 -6.78 3.87 19.79
N LEU A 280 -6.84 2.97 18.81
CA LEU A 280 -8.03 2.19 18.45
C LEU A 280 -7.72 0.71 18.64
N VAL A 281 -8.53 0.03 19.45
CA VAL A 281 -8.50 -1.42 19.62
C VAL A 281 -9.78 -2.00 19.07
N ILE A 282 -9.67 -2.92 18.13
CA ILE A 282 -10.81 -3.65 17.56
C ILE A 282 -10.73 -5.10 18.00
N ALA A 283 -11.74 -5.55 18.75
CA ALA A 283 -11.91 -6.95 19.11
C ALA A 283 -12.85 -7.62 18.11
N TRP A 284 -12.33 -8.51 17.31
CA TRP A 284 -13.09 -9.27 16.33
C TRP A 284 -13.68 -10.56 16.93
N PRO A 285 -14.81 -11.05 16.42
CA PRO A 285 -15.26 -12.41 16.73
C PRO A 285 -14.13 -13.41 16.45
N LEU A 286 -14.02 -14.45 17.27
CA LEU A 286 -12.96 -15.48 17.21
C LEU A 286 -11.63 -15.08 17.88
N GLY A 287 -11.61 -14.02 18.67
CA GLY A 287 -10.45 -13.66 19.50
C GLY A 287 -9.34 -12.91 18.77
N LEU A 288 -9.54 -12.50 17.53
CA LEU A 288 -8.60 -11.59 16.85
C LEU A 288 -8.72 -10.18 17.44
N VAL A 289 -7.61 -9.58 17.83
CA VAL A 289 -7.51 -8.21 18.30
C VAL A 289 -6.59 -7.43 17.37
N GLN A 290 -7.05 -6.27 16.92
CA GLN A 290 -6.27 -5.34 16.11
C GLN A 290 -6.12 -4.03 16.90
N ALA A 291 -4.87 -3.55 17.05
CA ALA A 291 -4.58 -2.26 17.64
C ALA A 291 -3.99 -1.31 16.58
N SER A 292 -4.33 -0.04 16.66
CA SER A 292 -3.83 1.01 15.78
C SER A 292 -3.63 2.31 16.56
N CYS A 293 -2.55 3.04 16.28
CA CYS A 293 -2.33 4.37 16.81
C CYS A 293 -3.16 5.41 16.04
N ASN A 294 -3.42 6.55 16.67
CA ASN A 294 -4.03 7.70 16.01
C ASN A 294 -3.02 8.38 15.05
N PRO A 295 -3.17 8.25 13.74
CA PRO A 295 -2.22 8.81 12.77
C PRO A 295 -2.35 10.34 12.62
N PHE A 296 -3.34 10.95 13.25
CA PHE A 296 -3.62 12.39 13.21
C PHE A 296 -3.04 13.16 14.40
N LYS A 297 -2.36 12.48 15.32
CA LYS A 297 -1.60 13.09 16.43
C LYS A 297 -0.11 13.08 16.13
N GLU A 298 0.59 14.20 16.37
CA GLU A 298 2.05 14.30 16.24
C GLU A 298 2.77 13.48 17.32
N ASP A 299 2.30 13.62 18.57
CA ASP A 299 2.76 12.78 19.67
C ASP A 299 1.81 11.57 19.80
N ARG A 300 2.24 10.46 19.23
CA ARG A 300 1.46 9.22 19.25
C ARG A 300 1.53 8.51 20.60
N GLY A 301 2.07 9.16 21.64
CA GLY A 301 2.20 8.58 22.98
C GLY A 301 3.13 7.36 23.05
N LEU A 302 3.80 7.05 21.96
CA LEU A 302 4.47 5.77 21.71
C LEU A 302 5.96 5.80 21.98
N LYS A 303 6.47 6.65 22.84
CA LYS A 303 7.85 6.50 23.30
C LYS A 303 8.01 5.11 23.95
N GLY A 304 8.33 4.13 23.14
CA GLY A 304 8.63 2.76 23.56
C GLY A 304 7.58 1.69 23.26
N VAL A 305 6.45 2.00 22.61
CA VAL A 305 5.47 0.99 22.19
C VAL A 305 5.60 0.77 20.69
N ASN A 306 6.23 -0.31 20.28
CA ASN A 306 6.17 -0.79 18.90
C ASN A 306 4.96 -1.73 18.79
N LEU A 307 3.88 -1.25 18.19
CA LEU A 307 2.66 -2.05 18.00
C LEU A 307 2.80 -3.08 16.86
N GLY A 308 3.98 -3.22 16.28
CA GLY A 308 4.24 -4.17 15.19
C GLY A 308 3.22 -4.06 14.05
N ASP A 309 3.66 -3.89 12.84
CA ASP A 309 2.79 -3.95 11.67
C ASP A 309 2.15 -5.32 11.47
#